data_8b4fec086f162d0a99b1ebac4d54ac65
#
_entry.id   8b4fec086f162d0a99b1ebac4d54ac65
#
_cell.length_a   1.000
_cell.length_b   1.000
_cell.length_c   1.000
_cell.angle_alpha   90.00
_cell.angle_beta   90.00
_cell.angle_gamma   90.00
#
_symmetry.space_group_name_H-M   'P 1'
#
loop_
_entity.id
_entity.type
_entity.pdbx_description
1 polymer ?
#
loop_
_entity_poly.entity_id
_entity_poly.type
_entity_poly.pdbx_seq_one_letter_code
_entity_poly.pdbx_strand_id
1 'polypeptide(L)'
;DDIIFIKGGSYEEAQEVMKSITNRDALFVAFGGGSIIDAVKLVANTLDLTYITVPSTLSNDAIYSPIARLVKDGKKQSFGVKAPLGIIADVNIIKGSPKKLILAGVGDLVSNASAVKDWLLAHADRGESINNFALALASLSGNSVIPYTIDDIRTPRFIGDLANGLVISGLAMVLANSSRPASGAEHLISHAIDDLFPERATLH
;
A
#
# COMPACT_ATOMS: atom_id res chain seq x y z
N ASP A 1 -10.37 23.40 -10.89
CA ASP A 1 -9.87 22.06 -10.48
C ASP A 1 -8.94 21.57 -11.57
N ASP A 2 -7.67 21.38 -11.23
CA ASP A 2 -6.66 20.95 -12.19
C ASP A 2 -6.47 19.44 -12.10
N ILE A 3 -6.44 18.76 -13.26
CA ILE A 3 -6.19 17.32 -13.34
C ILE A 3 -4.78 17.13 -13.88
N ILE A 4 -3.95 16.40 -13.13
CA ILE A 4 -2.60 16.02 -13.54
C ILE A 4 -2.59 14.51 -13.82
N PHE A 5 -2.23 14.12 -15.03
CA PHE A 5 -2.13 12.71 -15.40
C PHE A 5 -0.72 12.19 -15.12
N ILE A 6 -0.66 11.06 -14.37
CA ILE A 6 0.56 10.31 -14.05
C ILE A 6 0.52 8.97 -14.83
N LYS A 7 1.61 8.61 -15.51
CA LYS A 7 1.63 7.44 -16.39
C LYS A 7 2.09 6.15 -15.71
N GLY A 8 3.15 6.22 -14.92
CA GLY A 8 3.82 5.03 -14.37
C GLY A 8 4.12 5.06 -12.89
N GLY A 9 4.07 6.22 -12.25
CA GLY A 9 4.43 6.36 -10.84
C GLY A 9 5.93 6.18 -10.59
N SER A 10 6.80 6.76 -11.42
CA SER A 10 8.23 6.83 -11.14
C SER A 10 8.58 8.02 -10.24
N TYR A 11 9.78 7.97 -9.65
CA TYR A 11 10.30 9.08 -8.84
C TYR A 11 10.45 10.36 -9.66
N GLU A 12 10.96 10.24 -10.89
CA GLU A 12 11.16 11.35 -11.82
C GLU A 12 9.81 12.00 -12.20
N GLU A 13 8.79 11.18 -12.47
CA GLU A 13 7.45 11.66 -12.75
C GLU A 13 6.84 12.38 -11.54
N ALA A 14 7.03 11.87 -10.33
CA ALA A 14 6.63 12.57 -9.10
C ALA A 14 7.33 13.92 -8.96
N GLN A 15 8.62 14.02 -9.32
CA GLN A 15 9.35 15.32 -9.33
C GLN A 15 8.78 16.30 -10.34
N GLU A 16 8.37 15.85 -11.53
CA GLU A 16 7.72 16.72 -12.53
C GLU A 16 6.37 17.25 -12.02
N VAL A 17 5.57 16.36 -11.38
CA VAL A 17 4.31 16.77 -10.74
C VAL A 17 4.54 17.83 -9.67
N MET A 18 5.57 17.66 -8.82
CA MET A 18 5.92 18.67 -7.80
C MET A 18 6.18 20.05 -8.38
N LYS A 19 6.85 20.14 -9.56
CA LYS A 19 7.15 21.40 -10.23
C LYS A 19 5.89 22.08 -10.78
N SER A 20 4.86 21.33 -11.13
CA SER A 20 3.62 21.86 -11.70
C SER A 20 2.63 22.37 -10.65
N ILE A 21 2.81 22.01 -9.38
CA ILE A 21 1.90 22.40 -8.29
C ILE A 21 2.20 23.83 -7.84
N THR A 22 1.26 24.73 -8.09
CA THR A 22 1.33 26.14 -7.69
C THR A 22 0.48 26.46 -6.47
N ASN A 23 -0.67 25.80 -6.31
CA ASN A 23 -1.55 25.98 -5.15
C ASN A 23 -1.33 24.84 -4.14
N ARG A 24 -0.86 25.17 -2.94
CA ARG A 24 -0.60 24.21 -1.86
C ARG A 24 -1.70 24.12 -0.81
N ASP A 25 -2.67 25.01 -0.84
CA ASP A 25 -3.80 25.02 0.11
C ASP A 25 -4.98 24.16 -0.37
N ALA A 26 -4.83 23.46 -1.50
CA ALA A 26 -5.83 22.58 -2.06
C ALA A 26 -5.78 21.18 -1.41
N LEU A 27 -6.94 20.50 -1.39
CA LEU A 27 -7.00 19.06 -1.12
C LEU A 27 -6.59 18.30 -2.39
N PHE A 28 -5.57 17.46 -2.27
CA PHE A 28 -5.11 16.62 -3.37
C PHE A 28 -5.84 15.27 -3.36
N VAL A 29 -6.20 14.79 -4.54
CA VAL A 29 -6.89 13.50 -4.71
C VAL A 29 -6.02 12.57 -5.54
N ALA A 30 -5.52 11.49 -4.92
CA ALA A 30 -4.79 10.43 -5.59
C ALA A 30 -5.77 9.41 -6.17
N PHE A 31 -6.16 9.54 -7.44
CA PHE A 31 -7.04 8.59 -8.12
C PHE A 31 -6.26 7.64 -9.01
N GLY A 32 -6.26 6.34 -8.69
CA GLY A 32 -5.55 5.34 -9.51
C GLY A 32 -5.22 4.05 -8.79
N GLY A 33 -4.33 3.26 -9.37
CA GLY A 33 -3.73 2.09 -8.74
C GLY A 33 -2.58 2.45 -7.79
N GLY A 34 -2.01 1.45 -7.12
CA GLY A 34 -0.97 1.66 -6.09
C GLY A 34 0.21 2.52 -6.56
N SER A 35 0.71 2.33 -7.79
CA SER A 35 1.84 3.12 -8.30
C SER A 35 1.52 4.62 -8.47
N ILE A 36 0.28 4.95 -8.86
CA ILE A 36 -0.17 6.34 -8.95
C ILE A 36 -0.33 6.92 -7.55
N ILE A 37 -0.94 6.16 -6.65
CA ILE A 37 -1.11 6.57 -5.25
C ILE A 37 0.26 6.83 -4.61
N ASP A 38 1.24 5.95 -4.81
CA ASP A 38 2.58 6.12 -4.25
C ASP A 38 3.31 7.34 -4.79
N ALA A 39 3.15 7.68 -6.08
CA ALA A 39 3.68 8.93 -6.63
C ALA A 39 3.05 10.15 -5.95
N VAL A 40 1.73 10.17 -5.78
CA VAL A 40 1.02 11.28 -5.09
C VAL A 40 1.41 11.36 -3.62
N LYS A 41 1.58 10.23 -2.92
CA LYS A 41 2.09 10.19 -1.54
C LYS A 41 3.45 10.89 -1.42
N LEU A 42 4.39 10.57 -2.32
CA LEU A 42 5.71 11.21 -2.32
C LEU A 42 5.60 12.72 -2.58
N VAL A 43 4.78 13.13 -3.55
CA VAL A 43 4.52 14.55 -3.85
C VAL A 43 3.94 15.25 -2.62
N ALA A 44 2.87 14.70 -2.04
CA ALA A 44 2.18 15.27 -0.90
C ALA A 44 3.08 15.37 0.34
N ASN A 45 3.90 14.33 0.59
CA ASN A 45 4.85 14.33 1.70
C ASN A 45 5.95 15.38 1.51
N THR A 46 6.48 15.51 0.29
CA THR A 46 7.59 16.44 0.00
C THR A 46 7.16 17.90 0.06
N LEU A 47 5.94 18.20 -0.41
CA LEU A 47 5.40 19.57 -0.46
C LEU A 47 4.52 19.92 0.76
N ASP A 48 4.39 19.00 1.74
CA ASP A 48 3.54 19.15 2.93
C ASP A 48 2.06 19.38 2.60
N LEU A 49 1.52 18.62 1.63
CA LEU A 49 0.15 18.74 1.16
C LEU A 49 -0.80 17.82 1.90
N THR A 50 -2.06 18.24 2.01
CA THR A 50 -3.16 17.36 2.46
C THR A 50 -3.72 16.58 1.28
N TYR A 51 -3.87 15.26 1.42
CA TYR A 51 -4.37 14.42 0.34
C TYR A 51 -5.27 13.29 0.84
N ILE A 52 -6.12 12.80 -0.07
CA ILE A 52 -6.93 11.58 0.08
C ILE A 52 -6.60 10.62 -1.06
N THR A 53 -6.87 9.33 -0.84
CA THR A 53 -6.74 8.31 -1.88
C THR A 53 -8.10 7.83 -2.38
N VAL A 54 -8.18 7.61 -3.69
CA VAL A 54 -9.34 7.04 -4.37
C VAL A 54 -8.83 5.88 -5.22
N PRO A 55 -8.69 4.66 -4.65
CA PRO A 55 -8.11 3.54 -5.35
C PRO A 55 -9.01 3.04 -6.48
N SER A 56 -8.46 2.85 -7.67
CA SER A 56 -9.13 2.16 -8.78
C SER A 56 -8.96 0.64 -8.72
N THR A 57 -8.08 0.14 -7.86
CA THR A 57 -7.83 -1.27 -7.57
C THR A 57 -7.26 -1.44 -6.17
N LEU A 58 -7.44 -2.62 -5.59
CA LEU A 58 -6.93 -3.01 -4.27
C LEU A 58 -5.80 -4.03 -4.42
N SER A 59 -4.67 -3.63 -4.97
CA SER A 59 -3.54 -4.54 -5.20
C SER A 59 -2.58 -4.66 -4.02
N ASN A 60 -2.58 -3.70 -3.10
CA ASN A 60 -1.77 -3.67 -1.90
C ASN A 60 -2.26 -2.56 -0.94
N ASP A 61 -1.61 -2.44 0.21
CA ASP A 61 -1.94 -1.45 1.25
C ASP A 61 -1.45 -0.01 0.95
N ALA A 62 -0.89 0.25 -0.24
CA ALA A 62 -0.52 1.60 -0.69
C ALA A 62 -1.65 2.62 -0.51
N ILE A 63 -2.90 2.15 -0.50
CA ILE A 63 -4.09 3.00 -0.29
C ILE A 63 -4.07 3.76 1.04
N TYR A 64 -3.35 3.26 2.07
CA TYR A 64 -3.25 3.91 3.39
C TYR A 64 -1.86 3.81 4.03
N SER A 65 -0.96 2.98 3.53
CA SER A 65 0.36 2.77 4.16
C SER A 65 1.21 4.04 4.19
N PRO A 66 2.07 4.21 5.23
CA PRO A 66 3.01 5.33 5.32
C PRO A 66 4.28 5.10 4.47
N ILE A 67 4.20 4.28 3.45
CA ILE A 67 5.30 3.95 2.53
C ILE A 67 4.85 4.23 1.10
N ALA A 68 5.71 4.87 0.31
CA ALA A 68 5.58 4.98 -1.13
C ALA A 68 6.69 4.18 -1.81
N ARG A 69 6.34 3.29 -2.74
CA ARG A 69 7.31 2.45 -3.46
C ARG A 69 7.36 2.86 -4.93
N LEU A 70 8.46 3.48 -5.34
CA LEU A 70 8.63 4.07 -6.67
C LEU A 70 9.89 3.52 -7.35
N VAL A 71 9.86 3.52 -8.68
CA VAL A 71 11.08 3.27 -9.48
C VAL A 71 11.91 4.53 -9.50
N LYS A 72 13.15 4.46 -9.04
CA LYS A 72 14.16 5.51 -9.10
C LYS A 72 15.46 4.91 -9.62
N ASP A 73 16.07 5.54 -10.63
CA ASP A 73 17.29 5.04 -11.26
C ASP A 73 17.19 3.56 -11.72
N GLY A 74 16.02 3.18 -12.24
CA GLY A 74 15.74 1.82 -12.71
C GLY A 74 15.51 0.77 -11.62
N LYS A 75 15.50 1.14 -10.32
CA LYS A 75 15.28 0.24 -9.19
C LYS A 75 14.09 0.67 -8.35
N LYS A 76 13.33 -0.30 -7.83
CA LYS A 76 12.26 -0.02 -6.87
C LYS A 76 12.85 0.40 -5.52
N GLN A 77 12.44 1.56 -5.01
CA GLN A 77 12.88 2.10 -3.72
C GLN A 77 11.66 2.49 -2.89
N SER A 78 11.75 2.28 -1.57
CA SER A 78 10.71 2.63 -0.61
C SER A 78 11.05 3.96 0.08
N PHE A 79 10.05 4.83 0.20
CA PHE A 79 10.14 6.14 0.85
C PHE A 79 9.13 6.20 1.99
N GLY A 80 9.57 6.61 3.17
CA GLY A 80 8.67 6.93 4.26
C GLY A 80 7.88 8.19 3.95
N VAL A 81 6.55 8.13 4.04
CA VAL A 81 5.64 9.22 3.70
C VAL A 81 4.50 9.32 4.72
N LYS A 82 3.77 10.44 4.71
CA LYS A 82 2.55 10.58 5.52
C LYS A 82 1.44 9.70 4.96
N ALA A 83 0.63 9.12 5.85
CA ALA A 83 -0.62 8.48 5.45
C ALA A 83 -1.62 9.53 4.92
N PRO A 84 -2.58 9.13 4.07
CA PRO A 84 -3.61 10.04 3.58
C PRO A 84 -4.56 10.48 4.70
N LEU A 85 -5.19 11.65 4.54
CA LEU A 85 -6.25 12.13 5.42
C LEU A 85 -7.48 11.19 5.43
N GLY A 86 -7.75 10.55 4.30
CA GLY A 86 -8.87 9.63 4.14
C GLY A 86 -8.81 8.85 2.83
N ILE A 87 -9.76 7.93 2.68
CA ILE A 87 -9.88 7.04 1.52
C ILE A 87 -11.33 7.03 1.05
N ILE A 88 -11.52 7.06 -0.27
CA ILE A 88 -12.81 6.81 -0.89
C ILE A 88 -12.68 5.57 -1.77
N ALA A 89 -13.19 4.44 -1.30
CA ALA A 89 -13.16 3.17 -2.04
C ALA A 89 -14.51 2.93 -2.72
N ASP A 90 -14.60 3.20 -4.02
CA ASP A 90 -15.79 2.88 -4.81
C ASP A 90 -15.75 1.40 -5.24
N VAL A 91 -16.65 0.62 -4.64
CA VAL A 91 -16.78 -0.83 -4.89
C VAL A 91 -17.04 -1.14 -6.38
N ASN A 92 -17.78 -0.29 -7.10
CA ASN A 92 -18.10 -0.53 -8.50
C ASN A 92 -16.87 -0.34 -9.41
N ILE A 93 -16.05 0.67 -9.12
CA ILE A 93 -14.77 0.89 -9.81
C ILE A 93 -13.84 -0.28 -9.53
N ILE A 94 -13.64 -0.62 -8.27
CA ILE A 94 -12.70 -1.67 -7.84
C ILE A 94 -13.10 -3.03 -8.37
N LYS A 95 -14.39 -3.37 -8.34
CA LYS A 95 -14.95 -4.62 -8.91
C LYS A 95 -14.60 -4.81 -10.39
N GLY A 96 -14.47 -3.71 -11.15
CA GLY A 96 -14.09 -3.71 -12.56
C GLY A 96 -12.60 -3.92 -12.79
N SER A 97 -11.77 -3.85 -11.77
CA SER A 97 -10.31 -3.98 -11.91
C SER A 97 -9.88 -5.41 -12.32
N PRO A 98 -8.69 -5.58 -12.94
CA PRO A 98 -8.18 -6.89 -13.29
C PRO A 98 -8.09 -7.83 -12.07
N LYS A 99 -8.59 -9.08 -12.25
CA LYS A 99 -8.61 -10.11 -11.20
C LYS A 99 -7.25 -10.28 -10.51
N LYS A 100 -6.16 -10.25 -11.28
CA LYS A 100 -4.80 -10.39 -10.76
C LYS A 100 -4.42 -9.31 -9.74
N LEU A 101 -4.95 -8.09 -9.88
CA LEU A 101 -4.69 -6.99 -8.94
C LEU A 101 -5.46 -7.19 -7.63
N ILE A 102 -6.69 -7.68 -7.71
CA ILE A 102 -7.46 -8.03 -6.51
C ILE A 102 -6.76 -9.17 -5.75
N LEU A 103 -6.29 -10.21 -6.46
CA LEU A 103 -5.55 -11.31 -5.85
C LEU A 103 -4.20 -10.88 -5.26
N ALA A 104 -3.53 -9.89 -5.86
CA ALA A 104 -2.33 -9.29 -5.29
C ALA A 104 -2.61 -8.66 -3.92
N GLY A 105 -3.72 -7.92 -3.78
CA GLY A 105 -4.14 -7.38 -2.48
C GLY A 105 -4.50 -8.44 -1.44
N VAL A 106 -5.06 -9.57 -1.88
CA VAL A 106 -5.25 -10.73 -0.98
C VAL A 106 -3.90 -11.24 -0.49
N GLY A 107 -2.94 -11.41 -1.41
CA GLY A 107 -1.58 -11.83 -1.06
C GLY A 107 -0.90 -10.89 -0.08
N ASP A 108 -1.03 -9.58 -0.32
CA ASP A 108 -0.51 -8.53 0.55
C ASP A 108 -1.11 -8.59 1.97
N LEU A 109 -2.42 -8.82 2.11
CA LEU A 109 -3.03 -9.01 3.43
C LEU A 109 -2.61 -10.31 4.13
N VAL A 110 -2.58 -11.41 3.39
CA VAL A 110 -2.21 -12.72 3.98
C VAL A 110 -0.76 -12.72 4.45
N SER A 111 0.12 -11.93 3.80
CA SER A 111 1.52 -11.77 4.21
C SER A 111 1.68 -11.22 5.63
N ASN A 112 0.70 -10.45 6.13
CA ASN A 112 0.73 -9.95 7.51
C ASN A 112 0.81 -11.08 8.55
N ALA A 113 0.30 -12.28 8.24
CA ALA A 113 0.40 -13.42 9.14
C ALA A 113 1.86 -13.89 9.34
N SER A 114 2.70 -13.82 8.30
CA SER A 114 4.15 -14.09 8.44
C SER A 114 4.88 -12.90 9.02
N ALA A 115 4.57 -11.68 8.60
CA ALA A 115 5.18 -10.46 9.12
C ALA A 115 5.03 -10.33 10.65
N VAL A 116 3.85 -10.62 11.18
CA VAL A 116 3.59 -10.65 12.64
C VAL A 116 4.48 -11.67 13.34
N LYS A 117 4.65 -12.88 12.79
CA LYS A 117 5.51 -13.91 13.38
C LYS A 117 6.97 -13.51 13.35
N ASP A 118 7.44 -12.92 12.25
CA ASP A 118 8.79 -12.41 12.12
C ASP A 118 9.09 -11.28 13.12
N TRP A 119 8.11 -10.40 13.35
CA TRP A 119 8.24 -9.33 14.35
C TRP A 119 8.30 -9.86 15.76
N LEU A 120 7.45 -10.87 16.11
CA LEU A 120 7.51 -11.57 17.38
C LEU A 120 8.85 -12.30 17.58
N LEU A 121 9.37 -12.94 16.54
CA LEU A 121 10.68 -13.59 16.57
C LEU A 121 11.80 -12.57 16.80
N ALA A 122 11.79 -11.45 16.09
CA ALA A 122 12.77 -10.38 16.27
C ALA A 122 12.72 -9.77 17.69
N HIS A 123 11.51 -9.67 18.25
CA HIS A 123 11.34 -9.26 19.65
C HIS A 123 11.98 -10.26 20.63
N ALA A 124 11.71 -11.54 20.45
CA ALA A 124 12.24 -12.60 21.32
C ALA A 124 13.76 -12.76 21.21
N ASP A 125 14.32 -12.63 20.01
CA ASP A 125 15.74 -12.87 19.72
C ASP A 125 16.63 -11.65 20.00
N ARG A 126 16.13 -10.44 19.68
CA ARG A 126 16.92 -9.20 19.68
C ARG A 126 16.36 -8.08 20.55
N GLY A 127 15.25 -8.32 21.23
CA GLY A 127 14.59 -7.30 22.05
C GLY A 127 13.97 -6.16 21.22
N GLU A 128 13.65 -6.40 19.94
CA GLU A 128 13.01 -5.38 19.11
C GLU A 128 11.65 -4.96 19.71
N SER A 129 11.38 -3.65 19.76
CA SER A 129 10.16 -3.14 20.37
C SER A 129 8.91 -3.54 19.58
N ILE A 130 7.85 -3.94 20.32
CA ILE A 130 6.55 -4.24 19.74
C ILE A 130 5.52 -3.22 20.22
N ASN A 131 4.74 -2.68 19.27
CA ASN A 131 3.48 -2.04 19.57
C ASN A 131 2.36 -3.10 19.52
N ASN A 132 1.88 -3.51 20.69
CA ASN A 132 0.87 -4.58 20.81
C ASN A 132 -0.44 -4.28 20.08
N PHE A 133 -0.84 -3.00 19.99
CA PHE A 133 -2.04 -2.61 19.27
C PHE A 133 -1.84 -2.73 17.75
N ALA A 134 -0.70 -2.27 17.24
CA ALA A 134 -0.32 -2.46 15.84
C ALA A 134 -0.22 -3.96 15.48
N LEU A 135 0.34 -4.79 16.36
CA LEU A 135 0.42 -6.24 16.18
C LEU A 135 -0.98 -6.86 16.07
N ALA A 136 -1.92 -6.47 16.94
CA ALA A 136 -3.29 -6.95 16.90
C ALA A 136 -4.01 -6.53 15.61
N LEU A 137 -3.83 -5.29 15.14
CA LEU A 137 -4.40 -4.81 13.89
C LEU A 137 -3.84 -5.56 12.68
N ALA A 138 -2.52 -5.80 12.63
CA ALA A 138 -1.90 -6.57 11.56
C ALA A 138 -2.45 -8.01 11.51
N SER A 139 -2.60 -8.65 12.67
CA SER A 139 -3.21 -9.98 12.76
C SER A 139 -4.67 -9.99 12.31
N LEU A 140 -5.44 -8.96 12.67
CA LEU A 140 -6.83 -8.81 12.24
C LEU A 140 -6.93 -8.62 10.73
N SER A 141 -6.10 -7.73 10.16
CA SER A 141 -6.11 -7.45 8.72
C SER A 141 -5.77 -8.69 7.89
N GLY A 142 -4.74 -9.45 8.27
CA GLY A 142 -4.34 -10.68 7.59
C GLY A 142 -5.44 -11.75 7.56
N ASN A 143 -6.31 -11.76 8.58
CA ASN A 143 -7.42 -12.72 8.68
C ASN A 143 -8.70 -12.26 7.96
N SER A 144 -8.81 -11.02 7.53
CA SER A 144 -10.06 -10.44 6.99
C SER A 144 -10.55 -11.12 5.71
N VAL A 145 -9.65 -11.69 4.92
CA VAL A 145 -9.96 -12.32 3.62
C VAL A 145 -9.95 -13.85 3.66
N ILE A 146 -9.52 -14.47 4.77
CA ILE A 146 -9.42 -15.93 4.90
C ILE A 146 -10.76 -16.67 4.68
N PRO A 147 -11.92 -16.16 5.13
CA PRO A 147 -13.21 -16.85 4.95
C PRO A 147 -13.71 -16.93 3.51
N TYR A 148 -13.08 -16.23 2.57
CA TYR A 148 -13.54 -16.08 1.19
C TYR A 148 -12.91 -17.11 0.25
N THR A 149 -13.65 -17.46 -0.80
CA THR A 149 -13.21 -18.31 -1.90
C THR A 149 -12.93 -17.50 -3.16
N ILE A 150 -12.41 -18.17 -4.19
CA ILE A 150 -12.15 -17.54 -5.50
C ILE A 150 -13.42 -17.03 -6.18
N ASP A 151 -14.60 -17.57 -5.84
CA ASP A 151 -15.89 -17.18 -6.41
C ASP A 151 -16.42 -15.87 -5.78
N ASP A 152 -15.92 -15.53 -4.58
CA ASP A 152 -16.36 -14.34 -3.84
C ASP A 152 -15.66 -13.05 -4.26
N ILE A 153 -14.51 -13.12 -4.94
CA ILE A 153 -13.55 -12.02 -5.12
C ILE A 153 -14.10 -10.77 -5.83
N ARG A 154 -15.27 -10.84 -6.45
CA ARG A 154 -15.95 -9.71 -7.08
C ARG A 154 -17.25 -9.31 -6.39
N THR A 155 -17.57 -9.95 -5.26
CA THR A 155 -18.74 -9.56 -4.49
C THR A 155 -18.48 -8.22 -3.78
N PRO A 156 -19.51 -7.37 -3.65
CA PRO A 156 -19.35 -6.10 -2.91
C PRO A 156 -18.84 -6.29 -1.47
N ARG A 157 -19.26 -7.37 -0.83
CA ARG A 157 -18.83 -7.70 0.54
C ARG A 157 -17.34 -7.99 0.58
N PHE A 158 -16.85 -8.88 -0.29
CA PHE A 158 -15.42 -9.20 -0.35
C PHE A 158 -14.57 -7.96 -0.64
N ILE A 159 -14.97 -7.12 -1.63
CA ILE A 159 -14.24 -5.89 -1.96
C ILE A 159 -14.20 -4.94 -0.77
N GLY A 160 -15.31 -4.81 -0.02
CA GLY A 160 -15.34 -4.01 1.21
C GLY A 160 -14.41 -4.55 2.28
N ASP A 161 -14.41 -5.86 2.53
CA ASP A 161 -13.56 -6.49 3.54
C ASP A 161 -12.08 -6.45 3.14
N LEU A 162 -11.75 -6.62 1.85
CA LEU A 162 -10.40 -6.42 1.31
C LEU A 162 -9.92 -4.97 1.51
N ALA A 163 -10.76 -3.98 1.16
CA ALA A 163 -10.42 -2.57 1.35
C ALA A 163 -10.16 -2.25 2.82
N ASN A 164 -11.05 -2.68 3.71
CA ASN A 164 -10.90 -2.49 5.15
C ASN A 164 -9.63 -3.17 5.69
N GLY A 165 -9.35 -4.40 5.25
CA GLY A 165 -8.13 -5.11 5.62
C GLY A 165 -6.87 -4.34 5.24
N LEU A 166 -6.78 -3.86 3.98
CA LEU A 166 -5.63 -3.08 3.51
C LEU A 166 -5.47 -1.74 4.26
N VAL A 167 -6.58 -1.09 4.62
CA VAL A 167 -6.55 0.13 5.47
C VAL A 167 -6.02 -0.19 6.85
N ILE A 168 -6.51 -1.28 7.47
CA ILE A 168 -6.06 -1.70 8.81
C ILE A 168 -4.58 -2.10 8.78
N SER A 169 -4.11 -2.76 7.71
CA SER A 169 -2.68 -3.05 7.50
C SER A 169 -1.84 -1.78 7.49
N GLY A 170 -2.20 -0.80 6.66
CA GLY A 170 -1.52 0.49 6.61
C GLY A 170 -1.56 1.24 7.95
N LEU A 171 -2.69 1.22 8.65
CA LEU A 171 -2.83 1.83 9.98
C LEU A 171 -1.92 1.17 11.01
N ALA A 172 -1.77 -0.16 10.96
CA ALA A 172 -0.84 -0.88 11.85
C ALA A 172 0.60 -0.39 11.67
N MET A 173 1.04 -0.16 10.41
CA MET A 173 2.35 0.42 10.13
C MET A 173 2.51 1.86 10.66
N VAL A 174 1.47 2.70 10.50
CA VAL A 174 1.47 4.07 11.05
C VAL A 174 1.66 4.04 12.58
N LEU A 175 0.90 3.21 13.29
CA LEU A 175 0.96 3.08 14.75
C LEU A 175 2.27 2.46 15.26
N ALA A 176 2.85 1.55 14.48
CA ALA A 176 4.15 0.97 14.79
C ALA A 176 5.33 1.90 14.45
N ASN A 177 5.08 2.96 13.68
CA ASN A 177 6.12 3.77 13.04
C ASN A 177 7.17 2.91 12.32
N SER A 178 6.73 1.83 11.67
CA SER A 178 7.56 0.81 11.05
C SER A 178 6.73 -0.03 10.07
N SER A 179 7.36 -0.62 9.06
CA SER A 179 6.72 -1.58 8.16
C SER A 179 6.59 -3.00 8.76
N ARG A 180 7.15 -3.26 9.94
CA ARG A 180 7.13 -4.58 10.60
C ARG A 180 5.76 -5.26 10.68
N PRO A 181 4.64 -4.56 10.93
CA PRO A 181 3.32 -5.20 10.97
C PRO A 181 2.90 -5.88 9.66
N ALA A 182 3.37 -5.36 8.51
CA ALA A 182 2.92 -5.78 7.18
C ALA A 182 4.06 -6.28 6.27
N SER A 183 5.32 -6.24 6.71
CA SER A 183 6.47 -6.60 5.88
C SER A 183 7.45 -7.46 6.67
N GLY A 184 7.47 -8.75 6.38
CA GLY A 184 8.36 -9.76 6.94
C GLY A 184 9.30 -10.35 5.89
N ALA A 185 9.71 -11.61 6.09
CA ALA A 185 10.60 -12.34 5.20
C ALA A 185 10.02 -12.54 3.79
N GLU A 186 8.70 -12.66 3.67
CA GLU A 186 8.02 -12.78 2.37
C GLU A 186 8.23 -11.56 1.49
N HIS A 187 8.21 -10.37 2.06
CA HIS A 187 8.50 -9.13 1.32
C HIS A 187 9.96 -9.07 0.89
N LEU A 188 10.90 -9.49 1.74
CA LEU A 188 12.33 -9.56 1.39
C LEU A 188 12.56 -10.53 0.23
N ILE A 189 11.88 -11.68 0.21
CA ILE A 189 11.93 -12.65 -0.89
C ILE A 189 11.35 -12.02 -2.17
N SER A 190 10.20 -11.36 -2.09
CA SER A 190 9.58 -10.67 -3.22
C SER A 190 10.49 -9.58 -3.79
N HIS A 191 11.11 -8.76 -2.94
CA HIS A 191 12.08 -7.74 -3.35
C HIS A 191 13.32 -8.35 -4.02
N ALA A 192 13.83 -9.45 -3.48
CA ALA A 192 14.97 -10.14 -4.09
C ALA A 192 14.62 -10.72 -5.47
N ILE A 193 13.39 -11.21 -5.67
CA ILE A 193 12.92 -11.65 -6.99
C ILE A 193 12.83 -10.46 -7.94
N ASP A 194 12.28 -9.33 -7.53
CA ASP A 194 12.20 -8.11 -8.35
C ASP A 194 13.57 -7.64 -8.81
N ASP A 195 14.57 -7.71 -7.92
CA ASP A 195 15.93 -7.22 -8.20
C ASP A 195 16.77 -8.21 -9.03
N LEU A 196 16.68 -9.51 -8.74
CA LEU A 196 17.52 -10.55 -9.35
C LEU A 196 16.90 -11.15 -10.63
N PHE A 197 15.57 -11.11 -10.74
CA PHE A 197 14.81 -11.73 -11.83
C PHE A 197 13.72 -10.78 -12.32
N PRO A 198 14.06 -9.57 -12.85
CA PRO A 198 13.08 -8.55 -13.22
C PRO A 198 12.05 -9.03 -14.25
N GLU A 199 12.39 -10.03 -15.07
CA GLU A 199 11.46 -10.67 -16.02
C GLU A 199 10.37 -11.51 -15.32
N ARG A 200 10.57 -11.87 -14.06
CA ARG A 200 9.62 -12.60 -13.21
C ARG A 200 8.94 -11.71 -12.17
N ALA A 201 9.31 -10.42 -12.15
CA ALA A 201 8.72 -9.47 -11.23
C ALA A 201 7.20 -9.49 -11.33
N THR A 202 6.56 -9.66 -10.20
CA THR A 202 5.09 -9.69 -10.11
C THR A 202 4.56 -8.35 -9.60
N LEU A 203 3.23 -8.25 -9.49
CA LEU A 203 2.56 -7.05 -9.02
C LEU A 203 2.70 -6.83 -7.50
N HIS A 204 3.49 -7.63 -6.86
CA HIS A 204 3.81 -7.69 -5.45
C HIS A 204 3.43 -9.03 -4.86
#